data_5625aa73f8f3686c005e0107508ea162
#
_entry.id   5625aa73f8f3686c005e0107508ea162
#
_cell.length_a   1.000
_cell.length_b   1.000
_cell.length_c   1.000
_cell.angle_alpha   90.00
_cell.angle_beta   90.00
_cell.angle_gamma   90.00
#
_symmetry.space_group_name_H-M   'P 1'
#
loop_
_entity.id
_entity.type
_entity.pdbx_description
1 polymer ?
#
loop_
_entity_poly.entity_id
_entity_poly.type
_entity_poly.pdbx_seq_one_letter_code
_entity_poly.pdbx_strand_id
1 'polypeptide(L)'
;MRVLAIDPGTVRLGLALSDPSGTIAQPLSVLARRSEAEDLETLRALVERHEIGQIVIGLPRTMEGRLEAAALHAQAFGSKVEQATGRPVAYWDERLTTVAAERYLIDQGKRRSKRRQEVDRMAATLLLQGYLDYQRGRGPGG
;
A
#
# COMPACT_ATOMS: atom_id res chain seq x y z
N MET A 1 -5.24 13.96 9.16
CA MET A 1 -5.01 12.59 9.66
C MET A 1 -3.99 11.91 8.77
N ARG A 2 -2.97 11.34 9.36
CA ARG A 2 -1.97 10.61 8.58
C ARG A 2 -2.49 9.25 8.17
N VAL A 3 -2.16 8.86 6.96
CA VAL A 3 -2.55 7.57 6.38
C VAL A 3 -1.28 6.79 6.07
N LEU A 4 -1.28 5.52 6.46
CA LEU A 4 -0.20 4.59 6.13
C LEU A 4 -0.68 3.70 5.01
N ALA A 5 0.10 3.59 3.94
CA ALA A 5 -0.18 2.63 2.88
C ALA A 5 0.75 1.45 2.99
N ILE A 6 0.22 0.27 2.76
CA ILE A 6 0.97 -0.97 2.75
C ILE A 6 0.78 -1.63 1.39
N ASP A 7 1.88 -1.84 0.69
CA ASP A 7 1.89 -2.62 -0.55
C ASP A 7 2.39 -4.02 -0.18
N PRO A 8 1.48 -4.99 -0.06
CA PRO A 8 1.87 -6.30 0.46
C PRO A 8 2.53 -7.16 -0.61
N GLY A 9 3.79 -7.49 -0.39
CA GLY A 9 4.49 -8.45 -1.22
C GLY A 9 4.70 -9.75 -0.46
N THR A 10 5.18 -10.77 -1.15
CA THR A 10 5.47 -12.05 -0.51
C THR A 10 6.73 -12.00 0.33
N VAL A 11 7.69 -11.19 -0.08
CA VAL A 11 8.99 -11.09 0.60
C VAL A 11 9.14 -9.81 1.38
N ARG A 12 8.51 -8.72 0.91
CA ARG A 12 8.64 -7.39 1.51
C ARG A 12 7.30 -6.70 1.56
N LEU A 13 7.19 -5.80 2.53
CA LEU A 13 6.06 -4.88 2.62
C LEU A 13 6.59 -3.49 2.27
N GLY A 14 6.06 -2.89 1.22
CA GLY A 14 6.35 -1.49 0.92
C GLY A 14 5.46 -0.59 1.76
N LEU A 15 6.03 0.47 2.32
CA LEU A 15 5.30 1.37 3.20
C LEU A 15 5.43 2.81 2.73
N ALA A 16 4.33 3.54 2.77
CA ALA A 16 4.31 4.97 2.48
C ALA A 16 3.46 5.66 3.53
N LEU A 17 3.76 6.92 3.77
CA LEU A 17 3.11 7.70 4.81
C LEU A 17 2.64 9.03 4.23
N SER A 18 1.44 9.47 4.57
CA SER A 18 0.98 10.78 4.17
C SER A 18 1.47 11.84 5.15
N ASP A 19 1.40 13.10 4.70
CA ASP A 19 1.57 14.24 5.59
C ASP A 19 0.38 14.30 6.56
N PRO A 20 0.45 15.13 7.60
CA PRO A 20 -0.64 15.19 8.58
C PRO A 20 -2.00 15.58 8.00
N SER A 21 -2.02 16.31 6.89
CA SER A 21 -3.29 16.71 6.27
C SER A 21 -3.89 15.61 5.39
N GLY A 22 -3.15 14.56 5.09
CA GLY A 22 -3.63 13.49 4.22
C GLY A 22 -3.66 13.89 2.76
N THR A 23 -2.72 14.70 2.32
CA THR A 23 -2.69 15.24 0.96
C THR A 23 -1.58 14.66 0.10
N ILE A 24 -0.38 14.52 0.65
CA ILE A 24 0.80 14.12 -0.11
C ILE A 24 1.40 12.85 0.47
N ALA A 25 1.69 11.89 -0.40
CA ALA A 25 2.30 10.64 -0.01
C ALA A 25 3.83 10.72 -0.13
N GLN A 26 4.51 10.10 0.83
CA GLN A 26 5.96 10.01 0.83
C GLN A 26 6.37 8.59 1.15
N PRO A 27 7.48 8.10 0.58
CA PRO A 27 7.96 6.77 0.94
C PRO A 27 8.39 6.73 2.40
N LEU A 28 8.06 5.65 3.09
CA LEU A 28 8.45 5.48 4.48
C LEU A 28 9.58 4.47 4.61
N SER A 29 9.33 3.23 4.20
CA SER A 29 10.36 2.20 4.23
C SER A 29 9.89 0.96 3.49
N VAL A 30 10.77 -0.02 3.37
CA VAL A 30 10.46 -1.34 2.85
C VAL A 30 10.88 -2.32 3.92
N LEU A 31 9.91 -3.10 4.42
CA LEU A 31 10.15 -4.07 5.47
C LEU A 31 10.34 -5.46 4.90
N ALA A 32 11.44 -6.11 5.25
CA ALA A 32 11.58 -7.54 4.94
C ALA A 32 10.59 -8.29 5.82
N ARG A 33 9.82 -9.18 5.22
CA ARG A 33 8.85 -9.94 5.97
C ARG A 33 9.55 -10.98 6.82
N ARG A 34 9.08 -11.12 8.05
CA ARG A 34 9.58 -12.10 9.00
C ARG A 34 8.42 -13.01 9.37
N SER A 35 8.13 -13.16 10.64
CA SER A 35 6.91 -13.83 11.04
C SER A 35 5.77 -12.83 11.01
N GLU A 36 4.55 -13.34 10.89
CA GLU A 36 3.38 -12.47 10.93
C GLU A 36 3.32 -11.67 12.22
N ALA A 37 3.62 -12.33 13.34
CA ALA A 37 3.59 -11.65 14.64
C ALA A 37 4.59 -10.49 14.70
N GLU A 38 5.80 -10.70 14.17
CA GLU A 38 6.81 -9.65 14.14
C GLU A 38 6.42 -8.51 13.22
N ASP A 39 5.86 -8.84 12.05
CA ASP A 39 5.42 -7.83 11.10
C ASP A 39 4.31 -6.97 11.69
N LEU A 40 3.34 -7.59 12.35
CA LEU A 40 2.24 -6.86 12.97
C LEU A 40 2.73 -5.96 14.10
N GLU A 41 3.69 -6.43 14.89
CA GLU A 41 4.25 -5.61 15.96
C GLU A 41 5.01 -4.41 15.39
N THR A 42 5.77 -4.61 14.31
CA THR A 42 6.46 -3.51 13.65
C THR A 42 5.46 -2.46 13.15
N LEU A 43 4.37 -2.92 12.53
CA LEU A 43 3.34 -2.00 12.04
C LEU A 43 2.65 -1.26 13.18
N ARG A 44 2.37 -1.97 14.28
CA ARG A 44 1.77 -1.34 15.44
C ARG A 44 2.66 -0.22 15.99
N ALA A 45 3.95 -0.48 16.09
CA ALA A 45 4.90 0.51 16.57
C ALA A 45 4.96 1.73 15.64
N LEU A 46 4.93 1.50 14.33
CA LEU A 46 4.94 2.59 13.35
C LEU A 46 3.67 3.44 13.46
N VAL A 47 2.52 2.79 13.65
CA VAL A 47 1.24 3.50 13.78
C VAL A 47 1.28 4.43 14.98
N GLU A 48 1.81 3.98 16.10
CA GLU A 48 1.92 4.81 17.29
C GLU A 48 2.95 5.92 17.11
N ARG A 49 4.10 5.57 16.56
CA ARG A 49 5.20 6.52 16.40
C ARG A 49 4.83 7.70 15.49
N HIS A 50 4.11 7.43 14.42
CA HIS A 50 3.75 8.44 13.43
C HIS A 50 2.33 8.97 13.60
N GLU A 51 1.64 8.54 14.64
CA GLU A 51 0.27 8.98 14.92
C GLU A 51 -0.64 8.78 13.71
N ILE A 52 -0.58 7.57 13.15
CA ILE A 52 -1.35 7.21 11.96
C ILE A 52 -2.80 6.98 12.36
N GLY A 53 -3.73 7.58 11.61
CA GLY A 53 -5.16 7.45 11.88
C GLY A 53 -5.88 6.45 11.00
N GLN A 54 -5.28 6.09 9.87
CA GLN A 54 -5.90 5.15 8.94
C GLN A 54 -4.83 4.39 8.17
N ILE A 55 -5.17 3.16 7.77
CA ILE A 55 -4.28 2.33 6.97
C ILE A 55 -4.98 1.96 5.68
N VAL A 56 -4.25 1.98 4.56
CA VAL A 56 -4.77 1.50 3.29
C VAL A 56 -3.83 0.40 2.77
N ILE A 57 -4.42 -0.69 2.33
CA ILE A 57 -3.67 -1.83 1.81
C ILE A 57 -4.02 -2.02 0.35
N GLY A 58 -2.99 -2.13 -0.49
CA GLY A 58 -3.20 -2.38 -1.90
C GLY A 58 -3.67 -3.80 -2.14
N LEU A 59 -4.68 -3.96 -2.97
CA LEU A 59 -5.13 -5.28 -3.40
C LEU A 59 -4.42 -5.60 -4.70
N PRO A 60 -3.58 -6.64 -4.71
CA PRO A 60 -2.93 -7.04 -5.94
C PRO A 60 -3.95 -7.66 -6.89
N ARG A 61 -3.99 -7.17 -8.12
CA ARG A 61 -4.88 -7.69 -9.14
C ARG A 61 -4.19 -7.69 -10.48
N THR A 62 -4.50 -8.68 -11.30
CA THR A 62 -4.08 -8.66 -12.69
C THR A 62 -4.98 -7.71 -13.46
N MET A 63 -4.58 -7.34 -14.66
CA MET A 63 -5.43 -6.52 -15.51
C MET A 63 -6.74 -7.25 -15.86
N GLU A 64 -6.76 -8.56 -15.73
CA GLU A 64 -7.97 -9.35 -15.93
C GLU A 64 -8.78 -9.53 -14.66
N GLY A 65 -8.30 -9.01 -13.54
CA GLY A 65 -9.03 -9.10 -12.29
C GLY A 65 -9.04 -10.48 -11.65
N ARG A 66 -8.02 -11.29 -11.93
CA ARG A 66 -8.05 -12.71 -11.57
C ARG A 66 -7.32 -13.12 -10.30
N LEU A 67 -6.72 -12.21 -9.57
CA LEU A 67 -5.96 -12.58 -8.38
C LEU A 67 -6.83 -12.62 -7.13
N GLU A 68 -7.86 -13.46 -7.18
CA GLU A 68 -8.77 -13.56 -6.05
C GLU A 68 -8.10 -14.10 -4.80
N ALA A 69 -7.24 -15.11 -4.95
CA ALA A 69 -6.54 -15.67 -3.80
C ALA A 69 -5.62 -14.64 -3.16
N ALA A 70 -4.88 -13.87 -3.97
CA ALA A 70 -4.00 -12.84 -3.45
C ALA A 70 -4.79 -11.72 -2.77
N ALA A 71 -5.95 -11.37 -3.33
CA ALA A 71 -6.81 -10.36 -2.70
C ALA A 71 -7.35 -10.86 -1.35
N LEU A 72 -7.74 -12.13 -1.28
CA LEU A 72 -8.20 -12.71 -0.03
C LEU A 72 -7.10 -12.73 1.02
N HIS A 73 -5.87 -13.05 0.61
CA HIS A 73 -4.73 -13.01 1.52
C HIS A 73 -4.48 -11.60 2.03
N ALA A 74 -4.59 -10.60 1.15
CA ALA A 74 -4.42 -9.20 1.56
C ALA A 74 -5.50 -8.77 2.54
N GLN A 75 -6.73 -9.19 2.31
CA GLN A 75 -7.83 -8.87 3.21
C GLN A 75 -7.69 -9.56 4.57
N ALA A 76 -7.23 -10.82 4.58
CA ALA A 76 -6.97 -11.52 5.82
C ALA A 76 -5.85 -10.84 6.61
N PHE A 77 -4.79 -10.43 5.91
CA PHE A 77 -3.71 -9.68 6.54
C PHE A 77 -4.23 -8.35 7.10
N GLY A 78 -5.05 -7.65 6.30
CA GLY A 78 -5.63 -6.37 6.72
C GLY A 78 -6.46 -6.48 7.99
N SER A 79 -7.23 -7.56 8.13
CA SER A 79 -7.99 -7.79 9.35
C SER A 79 -7.08 -7.90 10.56
N LYS A 80 -5.96 -8.59 10.41
CA LYS A 80 -4.99 -8.73 11.50
C LYS A 80 -4.30 -7.42 11.80
N VAL A 81 -4.00 -6.63 10.76
CA VAL A 81 -3.41 -5.29 10.94
C VAL A 81 -4.38 -4.41 11.72
N GLU A 82 -5.66 -4.45 11.37
CA GLU A 82 -6.67 -3.66 12.07
C GLU A 82 -6.74 -4.04 13.54
N GLN A 83 -6.73 -5.33 13.83
CA GLN A 83 -6.75 -5.79 15.21
C GLN A 83 -5.50 -5.39 15.98
N ALA A 84 -4.33 -5.49 15.34
CA ALA A 84 -3.07 -5.20 16.00
C ALA A 84 -2.88 -3.71 16.25
N THR A 85 -3.34 -2.86 15.33
CA THR A 85 -3.08 -1.41 15.41
C THR A 85 -4.24 -0.62 15.99
N GLY A 86 -5.44 -1.16 15.96
CA GLY A 86 -6.64 -0.44 16.37
C GLY A 86 -7.04 0.66 15.41
N ARG A 87 -6.52 0.64 14.19
CA ARG A 87 -6.83 1.64 13.17
C ARG A 87 -7.64 1.02 12.04
N PRO A 88 -8.58 1.77 11.46
CA PRO A 88 -9.37 1.25 10.34
C PRO A 88 -8.49 0.98 9.13
N VAL A 89 -8.81 -0.10 8.44
CA VAL A 89 -8.08 -0.52 7.24
C VAL A 89 -9.01 -0.44 6.05
N ALA A 90 -8.58 0.29 5.02
CA ALA A 90 -9.27 0.36 3.74
C ALA A 90 -8.42 -0.39 2.70
N TYR A 91 -9.06 -0.80 1.62
CA TYR A 91 -8.37 -1.53 0.55
C TYR A 91 -8.45 -0.71 -0.73
N TRP A 92 -7.38 -0.78 -1.53
CA TRP A 92 -7.30 -0.03 -2.77
C TRP A 92 -6.86 -0.95 -3.89
N ASP A 93 -7.61 -0.95 -4.97
CA ASP A 93 -7.29 -1.75 -6.15
C ASP A 93 -6.12 -1.09 -6.88
N GLU A 94 -4.99 -1.78 -6.95
CA GLU A 94 -3.79 -1.24 -7.59
C GLU A 94 -4.02 -0.86 -9.06
N ARG A 95 -5.00 -1.46 -9.72
CA ARG A 95 -5.30 -1.12 -11.12
C ARG A 95 -5.78 0.31 -11.29
N LEU A 96 -6.19 0.95 -10.21
CA LEU A 96 -6.68 2.33 -10.25
C LEU A 96 -5.57 3.36 -10.10
N THR A 97 -4.32 2.93 -10.10
CA THR A 97 -3.18 3.83 -9.94
C THR A 97 -2.15 3.60 -11.02
N THR A 98 -1.16 4.49 -11.07
CA THR A 98 -0.06 4.37 -12.03
C THR A 98 0.83 3.17 -11.75
N VAL A 99 0.76 2.58 -10.55
CA VAL A 99 1.55 1.41 -10.21
C VAL A 99 1.31 0.26 -11.19
N ALA A 100 0.05 -0.06 -11.44
CA ALA A 100 -0.28 -1.16 -12.34
C ALA A 100 0.20 -0.88 -13.75
N ALA A 101 0.01 0.35 -14.23
CA ALA A 101 0.46 0.73 -15.56
C ALA A 101 1.98 0.64 -15.69
N GLU A 102 2.70 1.14 -14.70
CA GLU A 102 4.15 1.10 -14.72
C GLU A 102 4.68 -0.33 -14.69
N ARG A 103 4.08 -1.19 -13.86
CA ARG A 103 4.49 -2.59 -13.80
C ARG A 103 4.20 -3.30 -15.11
N TYR A 104 3.05 -3.00 -15.73
CA TYR A 104 2.72 -3.59 -17.01
C TYR A 104 3.73 -3.20 -18.08
N LEU A 105 4.09 -1.93 -18.16
CA LEU A 105 5.06 -1.45 -19.14
C LEU A 105 6.44 -2.08 -18.93
N ILE A 106 6.84 -2.26 -17.68
CA ILE A 106 8.10 -2.90 -17.37
C ILE A 106 8.10 -4.36 -17.82
N ASP A 107 6.99 -5.07 -17.60
CA ASP A 107 6.88 -6.46 -18.03
C ASP A 107 6.91 -6.60 -19.54
N GLN A 108 6.48 -5.59 -20.27
CA GLN A 108 6.53 -5.58 -21.72
C GLN A 108 7.90 -5.18 -22.25
N GLY A 109 8.70 -4.50 -21.45
CA GLY A 109 10.01 -4.02 -21.87
C GLY A 109 11.12 -5.01 -21.66
N LYS A 110 12.31 -4.64 -22.15
CA LYS A 110 13.47 -5.51 -22.06
C LYS A 110 14.43 -5.15 -20.94
N ARG A 111 14.42 -3.93 -20.50
CA ARG A 111 15.26 -3.49 -19.45
C ARG A 111 14.50 -3.34 -18.23
N ARG A 112 14.58 -4.24 -17.34
CA ARG A 112 13.65 -4.24 -16.33
C ARG A 112 14.06 -4.35 -14.95
N SER A 113 15.22 -4.88 -14.63
CA SER A 113 15.53 -5.15 -13.24
C SER A 113 15.65 -3.86 -12.43
N LYS A 114 16.40 -2.88 -12.94
CA LYS A 114 16.59 -1.62 -12.23
C LYS A 114 15.29 -0.81 -12.13
N ARG A 115 14.58 -0.71 -13.25
CA ARG A 115 13.34 0.04 -13.28
C ARG A 115 12.27 -0.62 -12.43
N ARG A 116 12.23 -1.95 -12.44
CA ARG A 116 11.30 -2.68 -11.59
C ARG A 116 11.58 -2.43 -10.12
N GLN A 117 12.85 -2.38 -9.73
CA GLN A 117 13.20 -2.07 -8.35
C GLN A 117 12.74 -0.68 -7.95
N GLU A 118 12.87 0.29 -8.85
CA GLU A 118 12.39 1.63 -8.59
C GLU A 118 10.87 1.67 -8.43
N VAL A 119 10.15 1.00 -9.32
CA VAL A 119 8.69 0.92 -9.22
C VAL A 119 8.28 0.23 -7.92
N ASP A 120 8.94 -0.87 -7.57
CA ASP A 120 8.60 -1.59 -6.36
C ASP A 120 8.85 -0.75 -5.12
N ARG A 121 9.94 0.03 -5.11
CA ARG A 121 10.21 0.96 -4.01
C ARG A 121 9.17 2.05 -3.89
N MET A 122 8.66 2.50 -5.03
CA MET A 122 7.69 3.59 -5.07
C MET A 122 6.24 3.12 -5.05
N ALA A 123 6.02 1.80 -5.13
CA ALA A 123 4.66 1.28 -5.29
C ALA A 123 3.71 1.73 -4.18
N ALA A 124 4.14 1.64 -2.94
CA ALA A 124 3.29 2.07 -1.82
C ALA A 124 3.01 3.57 -1.88
N THR A 125 3.98 4.36 -2.30
CA THR A 125 3.81 5.81 -2.42
C THR A 125 2.81 6.15 -3.52
N LEU A 126 2.93 5.50 -4.68
CA LEU A 126 2.00 5.73 -5.79
C LEU A 126 0.59 5.26 -5.44
N LEU A 127 0.51 4.13 -4.75
CA LEU A 127 -0.75 3.61 -4.27
C LEU A 127 -1.41 4.59 -3.31
N LEU A 128 -0.65 5.09 -2.36
CA LEU A 128 -1.17 6.03 -1.37
C LEU A 128 -1.60 7.32 -2.02
N GLN A 129 -0.81 7.87 -2.94
CA GLN A 129 -1.18 9.11 -3.59
C GLN A 129 -2.48 8.94 -4.39
N GLY A 130 -2.64 7.82 -5.08
CA GLY A 130 -3.88 7.52 -5.79
C GLY A 130 -5.08 7.47 -4.85
N TYR A 131 -4.92 6.83 -3.71
CA TYR A 131 -5.97 6.76 -2.70
C TYR A 131 -6.32 8.14 -2.14
N LEU A 132 -5.29 8.92 -1.80
CA LEU A 132 -5.51 10.26 -1.25
C LEU A 132 -6.21 11.18 -2.25
N ASP A 133 -5.80 11.12 -3.51
CA ASP A 133 -6.41 11.93 -4.56
C ASP A 133 -7.87 11.54 -4.78
N TYR A 134 -8.16 10.24 -4.77
CA TYR A 134 -9.52 9.75 -4.88
C TYR A 134 -10.37 10.24 -3.72
N GLN A 135 -9.86 10.16 -2.51
CA GLN A 135 -10.60 10.60 -1.33
C GLN A 135 -10.90 12.09 -1.37
N ARG A 136 -9.93 12.90 -1.82
CA ARG A 136 -10.17 14.34 -1.94
C ARG A 136 -11.20 14.67 -3.02
N GLY A 137 -11.16 13.94 -4.14
CA GLY A 137 -12.13 14.11 -5.21
C GLY A 137 -13.54 13.75 -4.79
N ARG A 138 -13.69 12.94 -3.72
CA ARG A 138 -15.00 12.57 -3.18
C ARG A 138 -15.41 13.41 -1.99
N GLY A 139 -14.62 14.42 -1.63
CA GLY A 139 -14.96 15.30 -0.53
C GLY A 139 -16.22 16.12 -0.83
N PRO A 140 -16.60 17.01 0.10
CA PRO A 140 -17.87 17.75 -0.03
C PRO A 140 -18.04 18.50 -1.34
N GLY A 141 -16.96 18.83 -2.00
CA GLY A 141 -17.03 19.54 -3.28
C GLY A 141 -16.88 18.63 -4.49
N GLY A 142 -16.74 17.33 -4.28
CA GLY A 142 -16.42 16.48 -5.41
C GLY A 142 -17.24 15.27 -5.59
#